data_1d8a2fcd162ffd9226eaa9331bbde4af
#
_entry.id   1d8a2fcd162ffd9226eaa9331bbde4af
#
_cell.length_a   1.000
_cell.length_b   1.000
_cell.length_c   1.000
_cell.angle_alpha   90.00
_cell.angle_beta   90.00
_cell.angle_gamma   90.00
#
_symmetry.space_group_name_H-M   'P 1'
#
loop_
_entity.id
_entity.type
_entity.pdbx_description
1 polymer ?
#
loop_
_entity_poly.entity_id
_entity_poly.type
_entity_poly.pdbx_seq_one_letter_code
_entity_poly.pdbx_strand_id
1 'polypeptide(L)'
;MKKTILVSSMLFALTMSATIQAQDTEKKESEEGFVFTTVKENPITSVKNQNRAGTCWCYSSYSFLESELLRMGKGEYDLSEMFTVYNTYLDRADAAVRTHGDVSFSQGGSLYDALYGME
;
A
#
# COMPACT_ATOMS: atom_id res chain seq x y z
N MET A 1 -11.26 -3.86 -62.94
CA MET A 1 -11.94 -3.87 -61.65
C MET A 1 -11.09 -4.28 -60.41
N LYS A 2 -9.88 -4.86 -60.60
CA LYS A 2 -9.02 -5.28 -59.44
C LYS A 2 -8.07 -4.17 -58.88
N LYS A 3 -7.84 -3.09 -59.64
CA LYS A 3 -6.92 -2.00 -59.23
C LYS A 3 -7.54 -0.93 -58.37
N THR A 4 -8.85 -0.76 -58.43
CA THR A 4 -9.60 0.26 -57.65
C THR A 4 -9.83 -0.17 -56.18
N ILE A 5 -9.86 -1.47 -55.90
CA ILE A 5 -10.07 -1.99 -54.54
C ILE A 5 -8.80 -1.83 -53.69
N LEU A 6 -7.61 -1.96 -54.31
CA LEU A 6 -6.34 -1.79 -53.62
C LEU A 6 -6.05 -0.36 -53.16
N VAL A 7 -6.48 0.63 -53.92
CA VAL A 7 -6.31 2.06 -53.59
C VAL A 7 -7.25 2.48 -52.47
N SER A 8 -8.47 1.93 -52.45
CA SER A 8 -9.44 2.21 -51.39
C SER A 8 -9.01 1.61 -50.04
N SER A 9 -8.39 0.43 -50.04
CA SER A 9 -7.88 -0.22 -48.81
C SER A 9 -6.66 0.51 -48.22
N MET A 10 -5.84 1.12 -49.07
CA MET A 10 -4.66 1.85 -48.62
C MET A 10 -5.00 3.24 -48.06
N LEU A 11 -6.08 3.82 -48.50
CA LEU A 11 -6.55 5.12 -48.01
C LEU A 11 -7.23 5.00 -46.63
N PHE A 12 -7.82 3.83 -46.31
CA PHE A 12 -8.48 3.61 -45.04
C PHE A 12 -7.47 3.30 -43.91
N ALA A 13 -6.27 2.83 -44.24
CA ALA A 13 -5.20 2.55 -43.27
C ALA A 13 -4.48 3.84 -42.80
N LEU A 14 -4.59 4.94 -43.51
CA LEU A 14 -3.90 6.18 -43.16
C LEU A 14 -4.70 7.09 -42.21
N THR A 15 -5.97 6.80 -41.95
CA THR A 15 -6.83 7.65 -41.09
C THR A 15 -6.95 7.16 -39.63
N MET A 16 -6.31 6.03 -39.28
CA MET A 16 -6.35 5.48 -37.92
C MET A 16 -5.10 5.79 -37.10
N SER A 17 -4.24 6.69 -37.53
CA SER A 17 -3.22 7.28 -36.65
C SER A 17 -3.80 8.46 -35.88
N ALA A 18 -4.95 8.26 -35.23
CA ALA A 18 -5.37 9.15 -34.19
C ALA A 18 -4.39 8.96 -33.04
N THR A 19 -3.44 9.86 -32.93
CA THR A 19 -2.63 10.05 -31.74
C THR A 19 -3.55 10.12 -30.55
N ILE A 20 -3.52 9.06 -29.70
CA ILE A 20 -3.99 9.17 -28.33
C ILE A 20 -3.00 10.10 -27.65
N GLN A 21 -3.24 11.39 -27.80
CA GLN A 21 -2.68 12.38 -26.92
C GLN A 21 -3.40 12.16 -25.60
N ALA A 22 -2.72 11.48 -24.67
CA ALA A 22 -3.07 11.56 -23.28
C ALA A 22 -3.10 13.07 -22.96
N GLN A 23 -4.29 13.62 -22.88
CA GLN A 23 -4.47 14.91 -22.24
C GLN A 23 -4.13 14.66 -20.76
N ASP A 24 -2.90 14.98 -20.38
CA ASP A 24 -2.62 15.43 -19.03
C ASP A 24 -3.52 16.64 -18.82
N THR A 25 -4.74 16.34 -18.39
CA THR A 25 -5.58 17.33 -17.75
C THR A 25 -4.86 17.60 -16.43
N GLU A 26 -3.93 18.54 -16.45
CA GLU A 26 -3.59 19.26 -15.24
C GLU A 26 -4.92 19.75 -14.69
N LYS A 27 -5.45 18.99 -13.74
CA LYS A 27 -6.56 19.40 -12.92
C LYS A 27 -6.04 20.60 -12.15
N LYS A 28 -6.27 21.79 -12.73
CA LYS A 28 -6.06 23.04 -12.02
C LYS A 28 -6.99 22.99 -10.82
N GLU A 29 -6.46 22.47 -9.71
CA GLU A 29 -7.13 22.47 -8.44
C GLU A 29 -7.51 23.92 -8.17
N SER A 30 -8.80 24.18 -8.14
CA SER A 30 -9.32 25.47 -7.73
C SER A 30 -8.83 25.68 -6.29
N GLU A 31 -8.08 26.75 -6.06
CA GLU A 31 -7.57 27.17 -4.75
C GLU A 31 -8.70 27.63 -3.81
N GLU A 32 -9.78 26.87 -3.71
CA GLU A 32 -10.82 27.03 -2.71
C GLU A 32 -10.74 25.89 -1.69
N GLY A 33 -9.56 25.65 -1.15
CA GLY A 33 -9.32 24.70 -0.08
C GLY A 33 -8.90 25.39 1.21
N PHE A 34 -9.04 24.69 2.33
CA PHE A 34 -8.48 25.15 3.60
C PHE A 34 -6.96 25.24 3.50
N VAL A 35 -6.40 26.39 3.86
CA VAL A 35 -4.95 26.57 3.98
C VAL A 35 -4.52 26.09 5.36
N PHE A 36 -3.74 25.00 5.40
CA PHE A 36 -3.18 24.44 6.61
C PHE A 36 -1.76 24.94 6.83
N THR A 37 -1.46 25.35 8.04
CA THR A 37 -0.09 25.68 8.44
C THR A 37 0.43 24.57 9.35
N THR A 38 1.58 24.00 9.00
CA THR A 38 2.22 22.99 9.84
C THR A 38 2.71 23.63 11.13
N VAL A 39 2.13 23.25 12.26
CA VAL A 39 2.53 23.73 13.59
C VAL A 39 3.69 22.93 14.15
N LYS A 40 3.68 21.61 13.89
CA LYS A 40 4.74 20.70 14.31
C LYS A 40 4.75 19.49 13.39
N GLU A 41 5.92 19.08 12.97
CA GLU A 41 6.17 17.87 12.22
C GLU A 41 7.06 16.94 13.03
N ASN A 42 6.65 15.69 13.21
CA ASN A 42 7.49 14.66 13.81
C ASN A 42 8.20 13.89 12.70
N PRO A 43 9.48 13.49 12.91
CA PRO A 43 10.16 12.62 11.96
C PRO A 43 9.44 11.29 11.86
N ILE A 44 9.29 10.80 10.64
CA ILE A 44 8.68 9.51 10.33
C ILE A 44 9.60 8.72 9.41
N THR A 45 9.51 7.39 9.48
CA THR A 45 10.16 6.50 8.51
C THR A 45 9.39 6.47 7.19
N SER A 46 10.00 5.92 6.14
CA SER A 46 9.36 5.81 4.83
C SER A 46 8.10 4.95 4.88
N VAL A 47 7.10 5.32 4.08
CA VAL A 47 5.86 4.56 3.95
C VAL A 47 6.14 3.23 3.23
N LYS A 48 5.70 2.13 3.82
CA LYS A 48 5.85 0.78 3.28
C LYS A 48 4.56 0.28 2.63
N ASN A 49 4.69 -0.54 1.61
CA ASN A 49 3.56 -1.11 0.89
C ASN A 49 3.23 -2.51 1.40
N GLN A 50 2.12 -2.67 2.11
CA GLN A 50 1.63 -3.98 2.56
C GLN A 50 1.04 -4.85 1.43
N ASN A 51 0.92 -4.32 0.20
CA ASN A 51 0.26 -4.96 -0.92
C ASN A 51 -1.21 -5.36 -0.57
N ARG A 52 -1.65 -6.55 -0.96
CA ARG A 52 -3.03 -7.05 -0.75
C ARG A 52 -3.20 -7.87 0.54
N ALA A 53 -2.20 -7.90 1.39
CA ALA A 53 -2.28 -8.63 2.65
C ALA A 53 -3.11 -7.87 3.69
N GLY A 54 -3.86 -8.57 4.53
CA GLY A 54 -4.62 -8.00 5.65
C GLY A 54 -3.74 -7.71 6.87
N THR A 55 -2.55 -7.15 6.66
CA THR A 55 -1.49 -6.96 7.66
C THR A 55 -1.28 -5.50 8.06
N CYS A 56 -2.24 -4.62 7.75
CA CYS A 56 -2.16 -3.18 8.06
C CYS A 56 -1.89 -2.91 9.55
N TRP A 57 -2.39 -3.77 10.44
CA TRP A 57 -2.16 -3.68 11.88
C TRP A 57 -0.68 -3.76 12.24
N CYS A 58 0.08 -4.65 11.59
CA CYS A 58 1.52 -4.81 11.84
C CYS A 58 2.32 -3.66 11.21
N TYR A 59 2.03 -3.31 9.97
CA TYR A 59 2.67 -2.20 9.26
C TYR A 59 2.50 -0.86 9.99
N SER A 60 1.27 -0.55 10.44
CA SER A 60 1.02 0.68 11.19
C SER A 60 1.70 0.69 12.56
N SER A 61 1.70 -0.45 13.25
CA SER A 61 2.37 -0.59 14.55
C SER A 61 3.89 -0.40 14.42
N TYR A 62 4.49 -1.00 13.42
CA TYR A 62 5.94 -0.88 13.20
C TYR A 62 6.34 0.49 12.70
N SER A 63 5.58 1.11 11.82
CA SER A 63 5.80 2.48 11.40
C SER A 63 5.76 3.45 12.59
N PHE A 64 4.85 3.24 13.54
CA PHE A 64 4.82 4.00 14.79
C PHE A 64 6.09 3.78 15.63
N LEU A 65 6.47 2.52 15.88
CA LEU A 65 7.65 2.19 16.71
C LEU A 65 8.95 2.69 16.08
N GLU A 66 9.13 2.51 14.80
CA GLU A 66 10.29 3.00 14.04
C GLU A 66 10.38 4.53 14.09
N SER A 67 9.25 5.23 13.91
CA SER A 67 9.18 6.69 14.00
C SER A 67 9.49 7.17 15.42
N GLU A 68 9.06 6.46 16.47
CA GLU A 68 9.40 6.78 17.85
C GLU A 68 10.89 6.56 18.15
N LEU A 69 11.50 5.50 17.63
CA LEU A 69 12.95 5.28 17.74
C LEU A 69 13.73 6.42 17.08
N LEU A 70 13.28 6.84 15.88
CA LEU A 70 13.86 7.97 15.16
C LEU A 70 13.70 9.27 15.97
N ARG A 71 12.50 9.55 16.51
CA ARG A 71 12.22 10.72 17.35
C ARG A 71 13.08 10.74 18.62
N MET A 72 13.36 9.57 19.21
CA MET A 72 14.23 9.43 20.39
C MET A 72 15.73 9.51 20.07
N GLY A 73 16.11 9.70 18.80
CA GLY A 73 17.51 9.74 18.37
C GLY A 73 18.23 8.37 18.44
N LYS A 74 17.47 7.27 18.40
CA LYS A 74 18.04 5.91 18.42
C LYS A 74 18.53 5.44 17.05
N GLY A 75 18.19 6.18 16.00
CA GLY A 75 18.51 5.85 14.62
C GLY A 75 17.28 5.40 13.83
N GLU A 76 17.48 5.18 12.55
CA GLU A 76 16.46 4.66 11.65
C GLU A 76 16.56 3.13 11.60
N TYR A 77 15.44 2.47 11.82
CA TYR A 77 15.33 1.02 11.79
C TYR A 77 14.26 0.61 10.79
N ASP A 78 14.44 -0.55 10.20
CA ASP A 78 13.50 -1.23 9.32
C ASP A 78 13.17 -2.59 9.93
N LEU A 79 12.07 -2.62 10.69
CA LEU A 79 11.61 -3.83 11.37
C LEU A 79 10.87 -4.75 10.39
N SER A 80 11.04 -6.06 10.54
CA SER A 80 10.40 -7.03 9.66
C SER A 80 8.96 -7.31 10.07
N GLU A 81 8.01 -6.64 9.45
CA GLU A 81 6.58 -6.85 9.70
C GLU A 81 6.18 -8.31 9.44
N MET A 82 6.69 -8.89 8.36
CA MET A 82 6.31 -10.26 7.98
C MET A 82 6.84 -11.32 8.93
N PHE A 83 7.93 -11.06 9.66
CA PHE A 83 8.39 -11.94 10.72
C PHE A 83 7.35 -12.04 11.85
N THR A 84 6.88 -10.90 12.32
CA THR A 84 5.85 -10.84 13.36
C THR A 84 4.51 -11.40 12.91
N VAL A 85 4.08 -11.05 11.70
CA VAL A 85 2.84 -11.59 11.10
C VAL A 85 2.89 -13.11 11.04
N TYR A 86 4.01 -13.68 10.59
CA TYR A 86 4.19 -15.12 10.49
C TYR A 86 4.07 -15.81 11.88
N ASN A 87 4.80 -15.33 12.88
CA ASN A 87 4.75 -15.91 14.23
C ASN A 87 3.36 -15.76 14.86
N THR A 88 2.76 -14.58 14.78
CA THR A 88 1.40 -14.34 15.27
C THR A 88 0.37 -15.28 14.62
N TYR A 89 0.51 -15.54 13.33
CA TYR A 89 -0.42 -16.45 12.63
C TYR A 89 -0.19 -17.91 12.99
N LEU A 90 1.04 -18.33 13.25
CA LEU A 90 1.33 -19.66 13.76
C LEU A 90 0.67 -19.89 15.13
N ASP A 91 0.85 -18.95 16.06
CA ASP A 91 0.27 -19.04 17.40
C ASP A 91 -1.27 -19.06 17.36
N ARG A 92 -1.87 -18.20 16.50
CA ARG A 92 -3.32 -18.22 16.29
C ARG A 92 -3.83 -19.51 15.68
N ALA A 93 -3.07 -20.09 14.74
CA ALA A 93 -3.45 -21.37 14.13
C ALA A 93 -3.41 -22.49 15.19
N ASP A 94 -2.35 -22.55 16.00
CA ASP A 94 -2.25 -23.51 17.09
C ASP A 94 -3.38 -23.32 18.11
N ALA A 95 -3.66 -22.08 18.52
CA ALA A 95 -4.76 -21.77 19.44
C ALA A 95 -6.11 -22.17 18.84
N ALA A 96 -6.38 -21.87 17.57
CA ALA A 96 -7.63 -22.23 16.91
C ALA A 96 -7.83 -23.75 16.86
N VAL A 97 -6.77 -24.52 16.62
CA VAL A 97 -6.83 -25.98 16.64
C VAL A 97 -7.12 -26.50 18.06
N ARG A 98 -6.41 -25.99 19.05
CA ARG A 98 -6.55 -26.43 20.47
C ARG A 98 -7.90 -26.07 21.05
N THR A 99 -8.51 -24.98 20.63
CA THR A 99 -9.82 -24.51 21.09
C THR A 99 -10.96 -24.94 20.21
N HIS A 100 -10.73 -25.84 19.25
CA HIS A 100 -11.75 -26.31 18.30
C HIS A 100 -12.46 -25.18 17.53
N GLY A 101 -11.74 -24.07 17.28
CA GLY A 101 -12.23 -22.93 16.53
C GLY A 101 -12.83 -21.79 17.35
N ASP A 102 -12.81 -21.86 18.68
CA ASP A 102 -13.28 -20.76 19.55
C ASP A 102 -12.42 -19.49 19.36
N VAL A 103 -11.13 -19.65 19.05
CA VAL A 103 -10.25 -18.54 18.71
C VAL A 103 -10.33 -18.30 17.21
N SER A 104 -10.72 -17.07 16.82
CA SER A 104 -10.80 -16.69 15.41
C SER A 104 -9.44 -16.67 14.74
N PHE A 105 -9.28 -17.44 13.67
CA PHE A 105 -8.11 -17.40 12.80
C PHE A 105 -8.40 -16.49 11.62
N SER A 106 -7.99 -15.22 11.73
CA SER A 106 -8.18 -14.19 10.70
C SER A 106 -6.92 -13.38 10.44
N GLN A 107 -6.89 -12.63 9.32
CA GLN A 107 -5.74 -11.81 8.95
C GLN A 107 -5.60 -10.52 9.79
N GLY A 108 -6.69 -10.07 10.41
CA GLY A 108 -6.68 -8.87 11.25
C GLY A 108 -5.80 -9.01 12.48
N GLY A 109 -5.46 -7.89 13.10
CA GLY A 109 -4.68 -7.83 14.33
C GLY A 109 -4.70 -6.42 14.93
N SER A 110 -3.95 -6.24 16.00
CA SER A 110 -3.85 -5.02 16.77
C SER A 110 -2.39 -4.67 17.08
N LEU A 111 -2.17 -3.50 17.66
CA LEU A 111 -0.86 -3.12 18.20
C LEU A 111 -0.37 -4.14 19.25
N TYR A 112 -1.29 -4.71 20.04
CA TYR A 112 -0.93 -5.72 21.03
C TYR A 112 -0.30 -6.97 20.37
N ASP A 113 -0.88 -7.43 19.26
CA ASP A 113 -0.32 -8.58 18.52
C ASP A 113 1.07 -8.27 17.96
N ALA A 114 1.31 -7.03 17.53
CA ALA A 114 2.63 -6.62 17.07
C ALA A 114 3.66 -6.62 18.20
N LEU A 115 3.30 -6.13 19.39
CA LEU A 115 4.18 -6.13 20.57
C LEU A 115 4.44 -7.55 21.05
N TYR A 116 3.39 -8.38 21.15
CA TYR A 116 3.51 -9.78 21.56
C TYR A 116 4.42 -10.59 20.64
N GLY A 117 4.34 -10.37 19.34
CA GLY A 117 5.19 -11.08 18.38
C GLY A 117 6.66 -10.60 18.35
N MET A 118 7.02 -9.60 19.18
CA MET A 118 8.40 -9.10 19.35
C MET A 118 9.07 -9.68 20.62
N GLU A 119 8.32 -10.30 21.53
CA GLU A 119 8.83 -10.97 22.75
C GLU A 119 9.39 -12.37 22.44
#